data_7fb7940fd8aaf5d4aa6563f0af567aeb
#
_entry.id   7fb7940fd8aaf5d4aa6563f0af567aeb
#
_cell.length_a   1.000
_cell.length_b   1.000
_cell.length_c   1.000
_cell.angle_alpha   90.00
_cell.angle_beta   90.00
_cell.angle_gamma   90.00
#
_symmetry.space_group_name_H-M   'P 1'
#
loop_
_entity.id
_entity.type
_entity.pdbx_description
1 polymer ?
#
loop_
_entity_poly.entity_id
_entity_poly.type
_entity_poly.pdbx_seq_one_letter_code
_entity_poly.pdbx_strand_id
1 'polypeptide(L)'
;MKEDDKPKKITRRQAFKMAGAAAAGIAASSLVRRFVKPVNIFASTKEKEPAGAALVATTEAERKELAQKLKNAKPGEKFGFGHITWHLAQEYAIMNYQSQQQAAEQLGLNFMGAVATTDSEWLETAESMIAKGAKALHLNVPPMSVMPELCRICDENNVFLSTNFGYTGDVFPGDYGPRWVVDNTPLSAEQTYPPLMLLMEKMRQNGRTKLLHHQASKTAATVSTVYINLGVFMAWKNYPEMHLLGHQYGEWGYEGGRKAGEACLAERTDYEGFWGANDSQTKGALSALIDAGVNIGPFTASRDMELTTAQDVLKGEFLVTSGFAIPYFGGRTVPMLYDMCVGAWYPLRDEMIQAGRLDCYGRPGEIERLAESSGIIKNPSFSIGPTKENIEKILIHFKEDKPEYPYDFRLLSLSKCEELGLKYDRHAGGGTELAPLSHNYYFPSKLRKFGSLEAVRKHVGALHKYFLDFNIDTWEEAEEYAKQFPPELKTETDWQ
;
A
#
# COMPACT_ATOMS: atom_id res chain seq x y z
N MET A 1 25.80 30.91 -11.00
CA MET A 1 25.01 30.11 -10.03
C MET A 1 26.00 29.16 -9.38
N LYS A 2 26.15 29.23 -8.08
CA LYS A 2 27.10 28.39 -7.35
C LYS A 2 26.55 26.95 -7.31
N GLU A 3 27.45 25.99 -7.42
CA GLU A 3 27.18 24.55 -7.53
C GLU A 3 26.52 23.90 -6.28
N ASP A 4 26.25 24.73 -5.25
CA ASP A 4 25.82 24.29 -3.91
C ASP A 4 24.29 24.13 -3.73
N ASP A 5 23.46 24.40 -4.74
CA ASP A 5 22.00 24.41 -4.63
C ASP A 5 21.30 23.17 -5.25
N LYS A 6 22.03 22.11 -5.54
CA LYS A 6 21.38 20.85 -5.94
C LYS A 6 20.83 20.14 -4.70
N PRO A 7 19.56 19.72 -4.68
CA PRO A 7 19.00 18.93 -3.60
C PRO A 7 19.85 17.65 -3.42
N LYS A 8 20.43 17.49 -2.22
CA LYS A 8 21.28 16.34 -1.92
C LYS A 8 20.43 15.09 -1.92
N LYS A 9 20.76 14.12 -2.79
CA LYS A 9 20.12 12.79 -2.81
C LYS A 9 20.32 12.14 -1.43
N ILE A 10 19.21 11.74 -0.80
CA ILE A 10 19.27 11.03 0.49
C ILE A 10 19.71 9.60 0.21
N THR A 11 20.88 9.22 0.71
CA THR A 11 21.32 7.82 0.65
C THR A 11 20.63 6.99 1.72
N ARG A 12 20.51 5.68 1.51
CA ARG A 12 19.94 4.73 2.47
C ARG A 12 20.56 4.89 3.87
N ARG A 13 21.88 5.11 3.94
CA ARG A 13 22.61 5.34 5.20
C ARG A 13 22.21 6.66 5.88
N GLN A 14 21.86 7.68 5.11
CA GLN A 14 21.37 8.97 5.64
C GLN A 14 19.92 8.86 6.10
N ALA A 15 19.08 8.10 5.37
CA ALA A 15 17.71 7.81 5.78
C ALA A 15 17.68 7.01 7.09
N PHE A 16 18.54 5.99 7.25
CA PHE A 16 18.69 5.27 8.52
C PHE A 16 19.22 6.16 9.68
N LYS A 17 20.13 7.09 9.41
CA LYS A 17 20.57 8.04 10.43
C LYS A 17 19.47 9.03 10.83
N MET A 18 18.62 9.45 9.90
CA MET A 18 17.48 10.33 10.19
C MET A 18 16.38 9.58 10.97
N ALA A 19 16.13 8.31 10.64
CA ALA A 19 15.21 7.46 11.40
C ALA A 19 15.69 7.19 12.83
N GLY A 20 17.00 6.99 13.04
CA GLY A 20 17.59 6.83 14.38
C GLY A 20 17.50 8.10 15.24
N ALA A 21 17.55 9.29 14.62
CA ALA A 21 17.39 10.56 15.32
C ALA A 21 15.91 10.82 15.73
N ALA A 22 14.95 10.38 14.91
CA ALA A 22 13.52 10.47 15.22
C ALA A 22 13.13 9.55 16.40
N ALA A 23 13.70 8.33 16.46
CA ALA A 23 13.45 7.39 17.57
C ALA A 23 13.98 7.91 18.93
N ALA A 24 15.04 8.71 18.94
CA ALA A 24 15.56 9.31 20.17
C ALA A 24 14.71 10.50 20.69
N GLY A 25 13.88 11.13 19.83
CA GLY A 25 13.00 12.24 20.21
C GLY A 25 11.73 11.81 20.96
N ILE A 26 11.32 10.55 20.86
CA ILE A 26 10.06 10.03 21.48
C ILE A 26 10.20 9.84 22.99
N ALA A 27 11.40 9.77 23.54
CA ALA A 27 11.62 9.59 24.98
C ALA A 27 11.47 10.87 25.82
N ALA A 28 11.25 12.05 25.25
CA ALA A 28 11.26 13.33 25.96
C ALA A 28 9.91 14.04 26.11
N SER A 29 8.78 13.47 25.66
CA SER A 29 7.48 14.17 25.68
C SER A 29 6.44 13.57 26.63
N SER A 30 6.81 13.22 27.87
CA SER A 30 5.85 12.76 28.89
C SER A 30 5.26 13.89 29.78
N LEU A 31 5.18 15.12 29.32
CA LEU A 31 4.72 16.24 30.13
C LEU A 31 3.86 17.26 29.35
N VAL A 32 2.78 16.84 28.70
CA VAL A 32 1.62 17.72 28.42
C VAL A 32 0.35 16.85 28.37
N ARG A 33 -0.11 16.36 29.52
CA ARG A 33 -1.50 15.93 29.70
C ARG A 33 -2.21 17.03 30.48
N ARG A 34 -2.90 17.92 29.77
CA ARG A 34 -4.11 18.62 30.32
C ARG A 34 -4.83 19.35 29.18
N PHE A 35 -6.16 19.09 29.11
CA PHE A 35 -7.17 19.83 28.32
C PHE A 35 -7.28 19.52 26.82
N VAL A 36 -7.69 18.31 26.47
CA VAL A 36 -8.63 18.13 25.35
C VAL A 36 -9.73 17.18 25.83
N LYS A 37 -10.98 17.66 25.86
CA LYS A 37 -12.15 16.81 26.07
C LYS A 37 -12.19 15.79 24.91
N PRO A 38 -12.52 14.50 25.17
CA PRO A 38 -12.73 13.56 24.10
C PRO A 38 -13.87 14.04 23.21
N VAL A 39 -13.57 14.39 21.97
CA VAL A 39 -14.58 14.62 20.96
C VAL A 39 -15.14 13.23 20.61
N ASN A 40 -16.43 13.07 20.82
CA ASN A 40 -17.15 11.84 20.52
C ASN A 40 -17.30 11.76 18.99
N ILE A 41 -16.37 11.06 18.32
CA ILE A 41 -16.28 10.94 16.85
C ILE A 41 -17.48 10.16 16.27
N PHE A 42 -18.32 9.56 17.11
CA PHE A 42 -19.52 8.82 16.73
C PHE A 42 -20.84 9.60 16.92
N ALA A 43 -20.78 10.92 17.05
CA ALA A 43 -22.02 11.71 17.04
C ALA A 43 -22.51 11.79 15.58
N SER A 44 -23.55 11.01 15.29
CA SER A 44 -24.40 11.10 14.10
C SER A 44 -24.62 12.57 13.70
N THR A 45 -23.82 13.06 12.76
CA THR A 45 -24.16 14.28 12.03
C THR A 45 -25.11 13.87 10.92
N LYS A 46 -26.32 14.47 10.94
CA LYS A 46 -27.28 14.37 9.84
C LYS A 46 -26.56 14.48 8.49
N GLU A 47 -26.81 13.51 7.64
CA GLU A 47 -26.37 13.41 6.27
C GLU A 47 -26.48 14.75 5.53
N LYS A 48 -25.37 15.46 5.43
CA LYS A 48 -25.13 16.28 4.26
C LYS A 48 -24.52 15.31 3.24
N GLU A 49 -25.19 15.14 2.10
CA GLU A 49 -24.55 14.45 0.96
C GLU A 49 -23.14 15.00 0.80
N PRO A 50 -22.11 14.13 0.75
CA PRO A 50 -20.75 14.59 0.58
C PRO A 50 -20.69 15.39 -0.73
N ALA A 51 -20.30 16.65 -0.62
CA ALA A 51 -20.25 17.59 -1.73
C ALA A 51 -19.32 17.11 -2.89
N GLY A 52 -18.50 16.09 -2.65
CA GLY A 52 -17.54 15.55 -3.60
C GLY A 52 -18.10 14.61 -4.66
N ALA A 53 -19.20 13.91 -4.38
CA ALA A 53 -19.79 12.96 -5.34
C ALA A 53 -20.28 13.65 -6.67
N ALA A 54 -20.44 14.97 -6.65
CA ALA A 54 -20.94 15.77 -7.79
C ALA A 54 -19.87 16.16 -8.81
N LEU A 55 -18.57 15.88 -8.57
CA LEU A 55 -17.46 16.41 -9.38
C LEU A 55 -16.63 15.35 -10.10
N VAL A 56 -17.07 14.10 -10.11
CA VAL A 56 -16.41 13.04 -10.88
C VAL A 56 -16.98 13.04 -12.30
N ALA A 57 -16.09 13.12 -13.30
CA ALA A 57 -16.52 13.06 -14.69
C ALA A 57 -17.20 11.73 -15.00
N THR A 58 -18.33 11.78 -15.71
CA THR A 58 -19.08 10.58 -16.16
C THR A 58 -18.88 10.29 -17.64
N THR A 59 -18.47 11.30 -18.41
CA THR A 59 -18.24 11.21 -19.84
C THR A 59 -16.88 11.79 -20.25
N GLU A 60 -16.39 11.42 -21.42
CA GLU A 60 -15.16 11.98 -21.98
C GLU A 60 -15.23 13.51 -22.19
N ALA A 61 -16.41 14.05 -22.47
CA ALA A 61 -16.60 15.49 -22.59
C ALA A 61 -16.43 16.18 -21.23
N GLU A 62 -17.07 15.65 -20.19
CA GLU A 62 -16.94 16.13 -18.82
C GLU A 62 -15.51 15.96 -18.29
N ARG A 63 -14.82 14.85 -18.62
CA ARG A 63 -13.40 14.65 -18.29
C ARG A 63 -12.56 15.81 -18.81
N LYS A 64 -12.70 16.14 -20.11
CA LYS A 64 -11.95 17.22 -20.75
C LYS A 64 -12.29 18.56 -20.13
N GLU A 65 -13.55 18.81 -19.86
CA GLU A 65 -14.00 20.04 -19.21
C GLU A 65 -13.42 20.16 -17.80
N LEU A 66 -13.55 19.13 -16.96
CA LEU A 66 -13.01 19.12 -15.60
C LEU A 66 -11.49 19.21 -15.59
N ALA A 67 -10.79 18.47 -16.45
CA ALA A 67 -9.34 18.54 -16.57
C ALA A 67 -8.90 19.99 -16.89
N GLN A 68 -9.58 20.68 -17.83
CA GLN A 68 -9.27 22.07 -18.16
C GLN A 68 -9.69 23.06 -17.07
N LYS A 69 -10.81 22.85 -16.42
CA LYS A 69 -11.32 23.70 -15.33
C LYS A 69 -10.45 23.63 -14.08
N LEU A 70 -9.96 22.45 -13.74
CA LEU A 70 -9.23 22.20 -12.50
C LEU A 70 -7.71 22.34 -12.65
N LYS A 71 -7.18 22.47 -13.90
CA LYS A 71 -5.75 22.64 -14.11
C LYS A 71 -5.19 23.83 -13.33
N ASN A 72 -3.96 23.66 -12.85
CA ASN A 72 -3.29 24.66 -12.03
C ASN A 72 -1.83 24.94 -12.50
N ALA A 73 -1.42 24.32 -13.60
CA ALA A 73 -0.12 24.53 -14.24
C ALA A 73 -0.25 24.52 -15.77
N LYS A 74 0.79 24.96 -16.48
CA LYS A 74 0.91 24.86 -17.93
C LYS A 74 1.79 23.64 -18.29
N PRO A 75 1.58 23.01 -19.46
CA PRO A 75 2.53 22.03 -19.98
C PRO A 75 3.95 22.62 -20.02
N GLY A 76 4.95 21.85 -19.57
CA GLY A 76 6.34 22.30 -19.48
C GLY A 76 6.67 23.24 -18.31
N GLU A 77 5.66 23.69 -17.55
CA GLU A 77 5.89 24.50 -16.35
C GLU A 77 6.62 23.69 -15.27
N LYS A 78 7.67 24.31 -14.70
CA LYS A 78 8.37 23.72 -13.54
C LYS A 78 7.70 24.16 -12.26
N PHE A 79 6.99 23.23 -11.61
CA PHE A 79 6.31 23.49 -10.34
C PHE A 79 6.75 22.52 -9.24
N GLY A 80 6.31 22.76 -8.01
CA GLY A 80 6.60 21.91 -6.85
C GLY A 80 5.73 20.66 -6.80
N PHE A 81 6.33 19.52 -6.53
CA PHE A 81 5.66 18.27 -6.18
C PHE A 81 6.04 17.89 -4.74
N GLY A 82 5.04 17.81 -3.87
CA GLY A 82 5.22 17.45 -2.47
C GLY A 82 4.98 15.97 -2.21
N HIS A 83 5.83 15.35 -1.40
CA HIS A 83 5.63 13.99 -0.89
C HIS A 83 5.76 13.99 0.63
N ILE A 84 4.71 13.57 1.33
CA ILE A 84 4.71 13.44 2.78
C ILE A 84 4.51 11.97 3.13
N THR A 85 5.38 11.44 3.99
CA THR A 85 5.30 10.05 4.46
C THR A 85 5.34 9.99 5.99
N TRP A 86 4.73 8.96 6.56
CA TRP A 86 4.65 8.78 8.01
C TRP A 86 6.00 8.41 8.67
N HIS A 87 6.92 7.75 7.94
CA HIS A 87 8.30 7.44 8.38
C HIS A 87 9.17 6.97 7.22
N LEU A 88 10.47 6.80 7.48
CA LEU A 88 11.45 6.20 6.58
C LEU A 88 12.20 5.03 7.28
N ALA A 89 11.53 4.31 8.18
CA ALA A 89 12.12 3.18 8.92
C ALA A 89 11.97 1.84 8.20
N GLN A 90 11.14 1.75 7.16
CA GLN A 90 10.89 0.54 6.38
C GLN A 90 11.41 0.70 4.96
N GLU A 91 11.87 -0.41 4.36
CA GLU A 91 12.34 -0.40 2.96
C GLU A 91 11.23 0.05 2.00
N TYR A 92 9.99 -0.38 2.22
CA TYR A 92 8.83 0.10 1.47
C TYR A 92 8.76 1.63 1.43
N ALA A 93 8.80 2.29 2.58
CA ALA A 93 8.67 3.75 2.66
C ALA A 93 9.85 4.47 1.99
N ILE A 94 11.07 3.94 2.14
CA ILE A 94 12.26 4.47 1.50
C ILE A 94 12.16 4.35 -0.03
N MET A 95 11.79 3.17 -0.53
CA MET A 95 11.68 2.93 -1.98
C MET A 95 10.55 3.76 -2.61
N ASN A 96 9.43 3.90 -1.90
CA ASN A 96 8.34 4.78 -2.31
C ASN A 96 8.80 6.24 -2.42
N TYR A 97 9.47 6.75 -1.39
CA TYR A 97 10.03 8.11 -1.37
C TYR A 97 11.00 8.34 -2.53
N GLN A 98 11.97 7.44 -2.73
CA GLN A 98 12.98 7.55 -3.77
C GLN A 98 12.39 7.50 -5.18
N SER A 99 11.39 6.64 -5.40
CA SER A 99 10.72 6.54 -6.70
C SER A 99 9.87 7.76 -7.03
N GLN A 100 9.21 8.36 -6.03
CA GLN A 100 8.51 9.63 -6.18
C GLN A 100 9.49 10.76 -6.56
N GLN A 101 10.65 10.80 -5.91
CA GLN A 101 11.70 11.75 -6.23
C GLN A 101 12.20 11.58 -7.66
N GLN A 102 12.54 10.35 -8.05
CA GLN A 102 12.99 10.04 -9.42
C GLN A 102 11.94 10.44 -10.46
N ALA A 103 10.67 10.08 -10.24
CA ALA A 103 9.59 10.43 -11.16
C ALA A 103 9.43 11.96 -11.29
N ALA A 104 9.47 12.69 -10.18
CA ALA A 104 9.40 14.16 -10.20
C ALA A 104 10.58 14.79 -10.95
N GLU A 105 11.81 14.31 -10.72
CA GLU A 105 13.01 14.76 -11.43
C GLU A 105 12.91 14.48 -12.94
N GLN A 106 12.45 13.31 -13.35
CA GLN A 106 12.25 12.94 -14.76
C GLN A 106 11.21 13.82 -15.46
N LEU A 107 10.15 14.23 -14.76
CA LEU A 107 9.14 15.14 -15.29
C LEU A 107 9.54 16.62 -15.22
N GLY A 108 10.71 16.93 -14.65
CA GLY A 108 11.21 18.29 -14.52
C GLY A 108 10.58 19.08 -13.37
N LEU A 109 10.03 18.40 -12.36
CA LEU A 109 9.39 19.00 -11.20
C LEU A 109 10.39 19.28 -10.06
N ASN A 110 10.03 20.22 -9.15
CA ASN A 110 10.77 20.45 -7.93
C ASN A 110 10.25 19.52 -6.84
N PHE A 111 10.96 18.44 -6.56
CA PHE A 111 10.57 17.50 -5.51
C PHE A 111 10.79 18.09 -4.11
N MET A 112 9.78 17.97 -3.25
CA MET A 112 9.78 18.36 -1.85
C MET A 112 9.32 17.17 -1.01
N GLY A 113 10.23 16.50 -0.31
CA GLY A 113 9.91 15.34 0.52
C GLY A 113 9.99 15.65 2.00
N ALA A 114 9.10 15.13 2.80
CA ALA A 114 9.09 15.25 4.26
C ALA A 114 8.54 14.01 4.95
N VAL A 115 8.84 13.90 6.25
CA VAL A 115 8.23 12.94 7.18
C VAL A 115 7.33 13.71 8.13
N ALA A 116 6.12 13.22 8.38
CA ALA A 116 5.18 13.74 9.36
C ALA A 116 4.66 12.60 10.22
N THR A 117 4.68 12.74 11.54
CA THR A 117 4.36 11.69 12.51
C THR A 117 3.13 12.01 13.37
N THR A 118 2.70 13.27 13.36
CA THR A 118 1.53 13.76 14.09
C THR A 118 0.57 14.46 13.14
N ASP A 119 -0.71 14.51 13.50
CA ASP A 119 -1.75 15.18 12.71
C ASP A 119 -1.37 16.63 12.38
N SER A 120 -0.83 17.38 13.35
CA SER A 120 -0.37 18.74 13.14
C SER A 120 0.75 18.85 12.12
N GLU A 121 1.76 17.95 12.22
CA GLU A 121 2.89 17.92 11.27
C GLU A 121 2.42 17.64 9.83
N TRP A 122 1.41 16.80 9.62
CA TRP A 122 0.84 16.56 8.30
C TRP A 122 0.26 17.82 7.69
N LEU A 123 -0.54 18.57 8.46
CA LEU A 123 -1.16 19.81 8.01
C LEU A 123 -0.13 20.91 7.75
N GLU A 124 0.75 21.19 8.71
CA GLU A 124 1.79 22.21 8.61
C GLU A 124 2.77 21.96 7.46
N THR A 125 3.11 20.67 7.23
CA THR A 125 4.01 20.28 6.13
C THR A 125 3.33 20.49 4.78
N ALA A 126 2.05 20.12 4.64
CA ALA A 126 1.30 20.34 3.42
C ALA A 126 1.18 21.84 3.10
N GLU A 127 0.82 22.67 4.07
CA GLU A 127 0.75 24.13 3.91
C GLU A 127 2.11 24.72 3.53
N SER A 128 3.20 24.28 4.19
CA SER A 128 4.56 24.72 3.86
C SER A 128 4.97 24.37 2.43
N MET A 129 4.64 23.16 1.94
CA MET A 129 4.91 22.75 0.56
C MET A 129 4.10 23.56 -0.44
N ILE A 130 2.83 23.83 -0.14
CA ILE A 130 1.95 24.64 -0.96
C ILE A 130 2.50 26.09 -1.06
N ALA A 131 2.87 26.68 0.07
CA ALA A 131 3.49 28.03 0.12
C ALA A 131 4.81 28.10 -0.69
N LYS A 132 5.52 26.98 -0.83
CA LYS A 132 6.73 26.85 -1.66
C LYS A 132 6.44 26.53 -3.14
N GLY A 133 5.17 26.54 -3.54
CA GLY A 133 4.75 26.36 -4.93
C GLY A 133 4.43 24.93 -5.34
N ALA A 134 4.08 24.05 -4.41
CA ALA A 134 3.52 22.74 -4.77
C ALA A 134 2.19 22.91 -5.51
N LYS A 135 2.04 22.23 -6.64
CA LYS A 135 0.80 22.12 -7.40
C LYS A 135 0.15 20.75 -7.23
N ALA A 136 0.92 19.80 -6.72
CA ALA A 136 0.47 18.45 -6.40
C ALA A 136 1.16 17.96 -5.12
N LEU A 137 0.41 17.19 -4.31
CA LEU A 137 0.88 16.50 -3.13
C LEU A 137 0.57 15.00 -3.26
N HIS A 138 1.51 14.18 -2.78
CA HIS A 138 1.28 12.76 -2.54
C HIS A 138 1.51 12.43 -1.07
N LEU A 139 0.54 11.76 -0.45
CA LEU A 139 0.56 11.38 0.96
C LEU A 139 0.70 9.87 1.08
N ASN A 140 1.76 9.41 1.71
CA ASN A 140 1.99 7.98 1.95
C ASN A 140 1.58 7.61 3.37
N VAL A 141 0.48 6.86 3.49
CA VAL A 141 -0.14 6.43 4.76
C VAL A 141 -0.57 7.61 5.65
N PRO A 142 -1.35 8.56 5.13
CA PRO A 142 -1.84 9.67 5.97
C PRO A 142 -2.81 9.16 7.04
N PRO A 143 -2.83 9.76 8.24
CA PRO A 143 -3.91 9.54 9.20
C PRO A 143 -5.25 9.99 8.61
N MET A 144 -6.29 9.16 8.72
CA MET A 144 -7.61 9.51 8.17
C MET A 144 -8.26 10.70 8.90
N SER A 145 -7.85 10.96 10.14
CA SER A 145 -8.28 12.13 10.91
C SER A 145 -7.97 13.47 10.25
N VAL A 146 -6.85 13.55 9.50
CA VAL A 146 -6.39 14.80 8.85
C VAL A 146 -6.91 14.94 7.41
N MET A 147 -7.43 13.88 6.80
CA MET A 147 -7.84 13.90 5.40
C MET A 147 -8.89 14.97 5.05
N PRO A 148 -9.95 15.19 5.85
CA PRO A 148 -10.92 16.24 5.54
C PRO A 148 -10.26 17.63 5.44
N GLU A 149 -9.36 17.94 6.36
CA GLU A 149 -8.69 19.23 6.41
C GLU A 149 -7.61 19.36 5.33
N LEU A 150 -6.84 18.29 5.07
CA LEU A 150 -5.87 18.27 3.96
C LEU A 150 -6.57 18.47 2.61
N CYS A 151 -7.71 17.84 2.39
CA CYS A 151 -8.49 18.02 1.17
C CYS A 151 -9.02 19.47 1.06
N ARG A 152 -9.51 20.07 2.17
CA ARG A 152 -9.93 21.47 2.18
C ARG A 152 -8.78 22.41 1.83
N ILE A 153 -7.61 22.24 2.47
CA ILE A 153 -6.39 23.03 2.18
C ILE A 153 -6.01 22.90 0.71
N CYS A 154 -6.02 21.68 0.16
CA CYS A 154 -5.69 21.43 -1.23
C CYS A 154 -6.69 22.09 -2.20
N ASP A 155 -7.99 21.99 -1.93
CA ASP A 155 -9.03 22.62 -2.76
C ASP A 155 -8.93 24.14 -2.76
N GLU A 156 -8.77 24.78 -1.58
CA GLU A 156 -8.64 26.22 -1.45
C GLU A 156 -7.40 26.79 -2.17
N ASN A 157 -6.32 26.01 -2.22
CA ASN A 157 -5.07 26.39 -2.86
C ASN A 157 -4.91 25.86 -4.29
N ASN A 158 -5.92 25.19 -4.84
CA ASN A 158 -5.90 24.56 -6.15
C ASN A 158 -4.75 23.54 -6.31
N VAL A 159 -4.51 22.69 -5.33
CA VAL A 159 -3.46 21.67 -5.31
C VAL A 159 -4.07 20.28 -5.47
N PHE A 160 -3.60 19.49 -6.41
CA PHE A 160 -4.03 18.08 -6.55
C PHE A 160 -3.43 17.21 -5.47
N LEU A 161 -4.18 16.21 -5.02
CA LEU A 161 -3.83 15.30 -3.97
C LEU A 161 -3.98 13.86 -4.41
N SER A 162 -2.97 13.05 -4.14
CA SER A 162 -3.06 11.59 -4.18
C SER A 162 -2.61 10.99 -2.86
N THR A 163 -3.05 9.77 -2.59
CA THR A 163 -2.69 9.04 -1.38
C THR A 163 -2.22 7.63 -1.72
N ASN A 164 -1.40 7.06 -0.83
CA ASN A 164 -1.26 5.63 -0.66
C ASN A 164 -1.96 5.25 0.64
N PHE A 165 -2.87 4.26 0.60
CA PHE A 165 -3.63 3.79 1.76
C PHE A 165 -4.44 4.90 2.46
N GLY A 166 -4.89 5.88 1.71
CA GLY A 166 -5.52 7.10 2.25
C GLY A 166 -7.03 7.04 2.36
N TYR A 167 -7.68 5.86 2.25
CA TYR A 167 -9.11 5.74 2.43
C TYR A 167 -9.49 4.71 3.50
N THR A 168 -10.69 4.82 4.01
CA THR A 168 -11.33 3.85 4.92
C THR A 168 -12.63 3.37 4.29
N GLY A 169 -13.25 2.33 4.86
CA GLY A 169 -14.37 1.60 4.27
C GLY A 169 -15.53 2.40 3.68
N ASP A 170 -15.69 3.65 4.03
CA ASP A 170 -16.79 4.52 3.61
C ASP A 170 -16.35 5.85 2.97
N VAL A 171 -15.05 6.17 3.02
CA VAL A 171 -14.49 7.44 2.51
C VAL A 171 -13.49 7.16 1.40
N PHE A 172 -13.70 7.79 0.25
CA PHE A 172 -12.93 7.55 -0.97
C PHE A 172 -12.41 8.84 -1.58
N PRO A 173 -11.42 8.76 -2.49
CA PRO A 173 -11.07 9.88 -3.34
C PRO A 173 -12.30 10.54 -3.97
N GLY A 174 -12.34 11.87 -3.93
CA GLY A 174 -13.48 12.66 -4.39
C GLY A 174 -14.53 13.00 -3.32
N ASP A 175 -14.56 12.30 -2.17
CA ASP A 175 -15.57 12.56 -1.12
C ASP A 175 -15.38 13.90 -0.42
N TYR A 176 -14.12 14.31 -0.25
CA TYR A 176 -13.77 15.57 0.41
C TYR A 176 -13.44 16.70 -0.57
N GLY A 177 -13.55 16.48 -1.88
CA GLY A 177 -13.29 17.49 -2.88
C GLY A 177 -12.75 16.93 -4.20
N PRO A 178 -12.81 17.75 -5.29
CA PRO A 178 -12.47 17.31 -6.63
C PRO A 178 -10.97 17.12 -6.87
N ARG A 179 -10.13 17.47 -5.91
CA ARG A 179 -8.67 17.42 -6.07
C ARG A 179 -8.02 16.21 -5.45
N TRP A 180 -8.69 15.51 -4.53
CA TRP A 180 -8.27 14.19 -4.07
C TRP A 180 -9.01 13.12 -4.88
N VAL A 181 -8.39 12.62 -5.94
CA VAL A 181 -9.03 11.68 -6.89
C VAL A 181 -8.22 10.43 -7.16
N VAL A 182 -7.04 10.29 -6.56
CA VAL A 182 -6.19 9.10 -6.69
C VAL A 182 -5.86 8.56 -5.32
N ASP A 183 -6.19 7.31 -5.08
CA ASP A 183 -5.58 6.50 -4.05
C ASP A 183 -4.83 5.34 -4.69
N ASN A 184 -3.65 5.08 -4.21
CA ASN A 184 -2.75 4.09 -4.76
C ASN A 184 -2.45 3.06 -3.68
N THR A 185 -3.29 2.06 -3.58
CA THR A 185 -3.16 0.95 -2.62
C THR A 185 -2.81 -0.32 -3.37
N PRO A 186 -1.86 -1.15 -2.89
CA PRO A 186 -1.51 -2.39 -3.56
C PRO A 186 -2.62 -3.43 -3.44
N LEU A 187 -2.60 -4.42 -4.33
CA LEU A 187 -3.55 -5.53 -4.38
C LEU A 187 -3.28 -6.53 -3.23
N SER A 188 -3.65 -6.14 -2.01
CA SER A 188 -3.24 -6.82 -0.78
C SER A 188 -3.76 -8.26 -0.67
N ALA A 189 -4.97 -8.56 -1.13
CA ALA A 189 -5.50 -9.93 -1.12
C ALA A 189 -4.74 -10.84 -2.07
N GLU A 190 -4.45 -10.35 -3.29
CA GLU A 190 -3.68 -11.08 -4.31
C GLU A 190 -2.24 -11.33 -3.89
N GLN A 191 -1.68 -10.44 -3.09
CA GLN A 191 -0.33 -10.62 -2.56
C GLN A 191 -0.31 -11.56 -1.35
N THR A 192 -1.42 -11.70 -0.62
CA THR A 192 -1.55 -12.55 0.55
C THR A 192 -1.84 -14.00 0.16
N TYR A 193 -2.79 -14.21 -0.73
CA TYR A 193 -3.31 -15.53 -1.06
C TYR A 193 -2.23 -16.54 -1.52
N PRO A 194 -1.38 -16.24 -2.51
CA PRO A 194 -0.41 -17.20 -3.03
C PRO A 194 0.67 -17.62 -2.02
N PRO A 195 1.34 -16.72 -1.29
CA PRO A 195 2.36 -17.13 -0.33
C PRO A 195 1.77 -17.91 0.83
N LEU A 196 0.56 -17.58 1.25
CA LEU A 196 -0.11 -18.30 2.33
C LEU A 196 -0.56 -19.70 1.88
N MET A 197 -1.05 -19.86 0.64
CA MET A 197 -1.33 -21.17 0.04
C MET A 197 -0.09 -22.06 0.04
N LEU A 198 1.08 -21.50 -0.34
CA LEU A 198 2.34 -22.24 -0.33
C LEU A 198 2.77 -22.63 1.08
N LEU A 199 2.61 -21.72 2.05
CA LEU A 199 2.93 -22.00 3.44
C LEU A 199 2.05 -23.11 4.00
N MET A 200 0.74 -23.02 3.84
CA MET A 200 -0.21 -24.01 4.36
C MET A 200 -0.01 -25.38 3.69
N GLU A 201 0.22 -25.41 2.38
CA GLU A 201 0.54 -26.64 1.66
C GLU A 201 1.83 -27.29 2.21
N LYS A 202 2.86 -26.49 2.46
CA LYS A 202 4.10 -27.01 3.03
C LYS A 202 3.93 -27.48 4.46
N MET A 203 3.17 -26.77 5.26
CA MET A 203 2.83 -27.19 6.62
C MET A 203 2.09 -28.53 6.59
N ARG A 204 1.04 -28.67 5.76
CA ARG A 204 0.28 -29.92 5.59
C ARG A 204 1.18 -31.09 5.19
N GLN A 205 2.07 -30.92 4.22
CA GLN A 205 3.01 -31.97 3.79
C GLN A 205 3.95 -32.43 4.91
N ASN A 206 4.15 -31.62 5.95
CA ASN A 206 5.00 -31.92 7.08
C ASN A 206 4.20 -32.22 8.37
N GLY A 207 2.88 -32.42 8.28
CA GLY A 207 2.01 -32.74 9.41
C GLY A 207 1.86 -31.62 10.42
N ARG A 208 2.07 -30.36 10.00
CA ARG A 208 1.98 -29.16 10.84
C ARG A 208 0.64 -28.46 10.59
N THR A 209 -0.01 -27.99 11.66
CA THR A 209 -1.34 -27.36 11.59
C THR A 209 -1.45 -26.05 12.36
N LYS A 210 -0.50 -25.72 13.24
CA LYS A 210 -0.57 -24.56 14.13
C LYS A 210 0.16 -23.35 13.53
N LEU A 211 -0.58 -22.50 12.85
CA LEU A 211 -0.07 -21.33 12.14
C LEU A 211 -0.21 -20.07 13.02
N LEU A 212 0.91 -19.49 13.43
CA LEU A 212 0.90 -18.14 14.00
C LEU A 212 0.46 -17.14 12.93
N HIS A 213 -0.57 -16.36 13.22
CA HIS A 213 -1.15 -15.37 12.33
C HIS A 213 -1.01 -13.96 12.92
N HIS A 214 -0.15 -13.14 12.34
CA HIS A 214 -0.08 -11.72 12.67
C HIS A 214 -0.83 -10.89 11.65
N GLN A 215 -1.74 -10.09 12.14
CA GLN A 215 -2.46 -9.07 11.38
C GLN A 215 -1.62 -7.80 11.24
N ALA A 216 -2.02 -6.93 10.33
CA ALA A 216 -1.25 -5.72 10.03
C ALA A 216 -1.48 -4.60 11.08
N SER A 217 -2.55 -3.84 10.97
CA SER A 217 -2.90 -2.74 11.88
C SER A 217 -4.40 -2.46 11.88
N LYS A 218 -4.91 -2.03 13.06
CA LYS A 218 -6.30 -1.54 13.21
C LYS A 218 -6.44 -0.03 12.95
N THR A 219 -5.35 0.69 12.89
CA THR A 219 -5.35 2.16 12.93
C THR A 219 -4.70 2.81 11.72
N ALA A 220 -3.74 2.12 11.10
CA ALA A 220 -3.01 2.63 9.94
C ALA A 220 -3.16 1.71 8.74
N ALA A 221 -3.38 2.26 7.56
CA ALA A 221 -3.58 1.53 6.30
C ALA A 221 -4.63 0.40 6.44
N THR A 222 -5.74 0.68 7.11
CA THR A 222 -6.77 -0.31 7.49
C THR A 222 -7.35 -1.05 6.29
N VAL A 223 -7.48 -0.37 5.16
CA VAL A 223 -7.89 -0.99 3.90
C VAL A 223 -6.99 -2.16 3.50
N SER A 224 -5.67 -2.00 3.67
CA SER A 224 -4.73 -3.08 3.38
C SER A 224 -4.92 -4.26 4.35
N THR A 225 -5.11 -3.98 5.65
CA THR A 225 -5.42 -5.00 6.66
C THR A 225 -6.65 -5.83 6.26
N VAL A 226 -7.72 -5.16 5.86
CA VAL A 226 -8.98 -5.79 5.44
C VAL A 226 -8.77 -6.75 4.26
N TYR A 227 -8.08 -6.30 3.21
CA TYR A 227 -7.80 -7.16 2.05
C TYR A 227 -6.77 -8.25 2.31
N ILE A 228 -5.81 -8.02 3.23
CA ILE A 228 -4.92 -9.08 3.70
C ILE A 228 -5.73 -10.19 4.37
N ASN A 229 -6.60 -9.84 5.32
CA ASN A 229 -7.41 -10.81 6.04
C ASN A 229 -8.42 -11.53 5.12
N LEU A 230 -8.95 -10.85 4.10
CA LEU A 230 -9.72 -11.51 3.03
C LEU A 230 -8.84 -12.56 2.31
N GLY A 231 -7.62 -12.21 1.93
CA GLY A 231 -6.67 -13.13 1.31
C GLY A 231 -6.33 -14.32 2.20
N VAL A 232 -6.19 -14.08 3.52
CA VAL A 232 -6.01 -15.14 4.54
C VAL A 232 -7.21 -16.08 4.56
N PHE A 233 -8.43 -15.54 4.68
CA PHE A 233 -9.66 -16.34 4.68
C PHE A 233 -9.78 -17.20 3.42
N MET A 234 -9.51 -16.62 2.26
CA MET A 234 -9.61 -17.32 0.96
C MET A 234 -8.54 -18.42 0.81
N ALA A 235 -7.34 -18.22 1.32
CA ALA A 235 -6.30 -19.26 1.33
C ALA A 235 -6.67 -20.38 2.30
N TRP A 236 -7.12 -20.02 3.49
CA TRP A 236 -7.46 -20.96 4.56
C TRP A 236 -8.60 -21.91 4.17
N LYS A 237 -9.58 -21.47 3.39
CA LYS A 237 -10.64 -22.30 2.83
C LYS A 237 -10.15 -23.59 2.15
N ASN A 238 -8.93 -23.58 1.62
CA ASN A 238 -8.32 -24.75 0.96
C ASN A 238 -7.56 -25.67 1.93
N TYR A 239 -7.39 -25.27 3.19
CA TYR A 239 -6.65 -25.98 4.23
C TYR A 239 -7.40 -25.90 5.56
N PRO A 240 -8.63 -26.45 5.64
CA PRO A 240 -9.49 -26.32 6.82
C PRO A 240 -8.90 -26.96 8.10
N GLU A 241 -7.92 -27.83 7.94
CA GLU A 241 -7.20 -28.46 9.06
C GLU A 241 -6.21 -27.53 9.76
N MET A 242 -5.93 -26.34 9.20
CA MET A 242 -5.03 -25.35 9.81
C MET A 242 -5.74 -24.60 10.94
N HIS A 243 -5.03 -24.35 12.01
CA HIS A 243 -5.44 -23.46 13.10
C HIS A 243 -4.69 -22.15 12.97
N LEU A 244 -5.41 -21.03 12.85
CA LEU A 244 -4.83 -19.69 12.92
C LEU A 244 -4.78 -19.23 14.37
N LEU A 245 -3.62 -18.85 14.86
CA LEU A 245 -3.40 -18.63 16.29
C LEU A 245 -2.65 -17.32 16.53
N GLY A 246 -2.90 -16.68 17.68
CA GLY A 246 -2.16 -15.51 18.13
C GLY A 246 -2.78 -14.17 17.73
N HIS A 247 -3.20 -13.98 16.50
CA HIS A 247 -3.96 -12.83 15.96
C HIS A 247 -3.52 -11.42 16.41
N GLN A 248 -2.23 -11.25 16.78
CA GLN A 248 -1.73 -9.96 17.23
C GLN A 248 -1.45 -9.02 16.06
N TYR A 249 -1.51 -7.70 16.32
CA TYR A 249 -1.24 -6.66 15.33
C TYR A 249 0.21 -6.21 15.41
N GLY A 250 0.93 -6.33 14.29
CA GLY A 250 2.34 -5.95 14.20
C GLY A 250 2.59 -4.48 13.84
N GLU A 251 1.52 -3.71 13.63
CA GLU A 251 1.55 -2.26 13.34
C GLU A 251 2.57 -1.88 12.26
N TRP A 252 2.68 -2.73 11.24
CA TRP A 252 3.52 -2.60 10.05
C TRP A 252 5.03 -2.58 10.28
N GLY A 253 5.53 -2.46 11.51
CA GLY A 253 6.94 -2.24 11.81
C GLY A 253 7.60 -3.40 12.55
N TYR A 254 8.95 -3.44 12.51
CA TYR A 254 9.77 -4.43 13.20
C TYR A 254 9.48 -4.46 14.72
N GLU A 255 9.49 -3.30 15.38
CA GLU A 255 9.26 -3.20 16.82
C GLU A 255 7.83 -3.61 17.22
N GLY A 256 6.85 -3.23 16.40
CA GLY A 256 5.46 -3.66 16.58
C GLY A 256 5.30 -5.16 16.41
N GLY A 257 5.93 -5.72 15.38
CA GLY A 257 5.98 -7.16 15.14
C GLY A 257 6.64 -7.93 16.30
N ARG A 258 7.77 -7.42 16.84
CA ARG A 258 8.45 -8.01 18.00
C ARG A 258 7.53 -8.05 19.22
N LYS A 259 6.87 -6.94 19.58
CA LYS A 259 5.90 -6.88 20.68
C LYS A 259 4.74 -7.83 20.47
N ALA A 260 4.22 -7.93 19.25
CA ALA A 260 3.18 -8.88 18.90
C ALA A 260 3.65 -10.33 19.08
N GLY A 261 4.87 -10.65 18.65
CA GLY A 261 5.49 -11.96 18.89
C GLY A 261 5.65 -12.29 20.37
N GLU A 262 6.13 -11.35 21.18
CA GLU A 262 6.23 -11.47 22.64
C GLU A 262 4.86 -11.70 23.30
N ALA A 263 3.82 -11.02 22.85
CA ALA A 263 2.45 -11.22 23.33
C ALA A 263 1.94 -12.63 23.00
N CYS A 264 2.15 -13.12 21.77
CA CYS A 264 1.78 -14.47 21.37
C CYS A 264 2.53 -15.54 22.21
N LEU A 265 3.82 -15.32 22.50
CA LEU A 265 4.62 -16.23 23.31
C LEU A 265 4.16 -16.30 24.78
N ALA A 266 3.56 -15.24 25.30
CA ALA A 266 2.94 -15.25 26.63
C ALA A 266 1.70 -16.17 26.69
N GLU A 267 1.04 -16.41 25.56
CA GLU A 267 -0.13 -17.29 25.47
C GLU A 267 0.27 -18.74 25.21
N ARG A 268 1.22 -18.97 24.29
CA ARG A 268 1.67 -20.31 23.89
C ARG A 268 3.01 -20.28 23.16
N THR A 269 3.65 -21.45 23.06
CA THR A 269 4.98 -21.60 22.41
C THR A 269 5.03 -22.70 21.34
N ASP A 270 3.90 -23.36 21.05
CA ASP A 270 3.82 -24.52 20.17
C ASP A 270 3.40 -24.18 18.73
N TYR A 271 3.80 -23.00 18.25
CA TYR A 271 3.63 -22.60 16.87
C TYR A 271 4.51 -23.44 15.92
N GLU A 272 3.95 -23.83 14.77
CA GLU A 272 4.57 -24.70 13.78
C GLU A 272 4.84 -24.02 12.44
N GLY A 273 4.23 -22.86 12.21
CA GLY A 273 4.42 -21.99 11.07
C GLY A 273 4.07 -20.56 11.43
N PHE A 274 4.45 -19.60 10.56
CA PHE A 274 4.19 -18.19 10.78
C PHE A 274 3.79 -17.47 9.49
N TRP A 275 2.65 -16.80 9.55
CA TRP A 275 2.22 -15.79 8.57
C TRP A 275 2.24 -14.40 9.19
N GLY A 276 2.98 -13.48 8.59
CA GLY A 276 2.96 -12.07 8.96
C GLY A 276 2.50 -11.17 7.81
N ALA A 277 1.70 -10.16 8.13
CA ALA A 277 1.06 -9.31 7.14
C ALA A 277 2.03 -8.44 6.31
N ASN A 278 3.26 -8.23 6.77
CA ASN A 278 4.36 -7.68 5.98
C ASN A 278 5.73 -8.18 6.48
N ASP A 279 6.76 -7.96 5.67
CA ASP A 279 8.11 -8.46 5.92
C ASP A 279 8.73 -7.88 7.21
N SER A 280 8.66 -6.58 7.42
CA SER A 280 9.26 -5.91 8.58
C SER A 280 8.69 -6.41 9.91
N GLN A 281 7.36 -6.49 10.05
CA GLN A 281 6.75 -6.99 11.28
C GLN A 281 6.98 -8.49 11.48
N THR A 282 7.03 -9.27 10.38
CA THR A 282 7.32 -10.70 10.43
C THR A 282 8.71 -10.95 11.01
N LYS A 283 9.71 -10.20 10.57
CA LYS A 283 11.08 -10.27 11.10
C LYS A 283 11.15 -9.90 12.57
N GLY A 284 10.40 -8.88 12.99
CA GLY A 284 10.31 -8.51 14.40
C GLY A 284 9.76 -9.64 15.26
N ALA A 285 8.64 -10.25 14.84
CA ALA A 285 8.04 -11.37 15.55
C ALA A 285 8.94 -12.62 15.57
N LEU A 286 9.57 -12.96 14.43
CA LEU A 286 10.54 -14.05 14.36
C LEU A 286 11.70 -13.85 15.34
N SER A 287 12.20 -12.63 15.48
CA SER A 287 13.23 -12.32 16.46
C SER A 287 12.78 -12.68 17.90
N ALA A 288 11.54 -12.33 18.28
CA ALA A 288 11.00 -12.71 19.58
C ALA A 288 10.86 -14.24 19.74
N LEU A 289 10.38 -14.93 18.71
CA LEU A 289 10.25 -16.40 18.71
C LEU A 289 11.60 -17.09 18.87
N ILE A 290 12.62 -16.66 18.14
CA ILE A 290 13.98 -17.19 18.20
C ILE A 290 14.59 -16.96 19.59
N ASP A 291 14.45 -15.76 20.15
CA ASP A 291 14.95 -15.42 21.50
C ASP A 291 14.30 -16.31 22.59
N ALA A 292 13.05 -16.72 22.37
CA ALA A 292 12.32 -17.64 23.26
C ALA A 292 12.61 -19.14 22.99
N GLY A 293 13.48 -19.46 22.02
CA GLY A 293 13.80 -20.83 21.63
C GLY A 293 12.73 -21.53 20.78
N VAL A 294 11.74 -20.80 20.28
CA VAL A 294 10.72 -21.33 19.36
C VAL A 294 11.26 -21.30 17.94
N ASN A 295 11.60 -22.46 17.41
CA ASN A 295 12.16 -22.58 16.06
C ASN A 295 11.09 -23.08 15.08
N ILE A 296 10.53 -22.14 14.30
CA ILE A 296 9.59 -22.43 13.23
C ILE A 296 10.34 -22.90 11.96
N GLY A 297 11.63 -22.59 11.86
CA GLY A 297 12.44 -22.86 10.66
C GLY A 297 11.90 -22.12 9.43
N PRO A 298 11.99 -22.73 8.24
CA PRO A 298 11.59 -22.09 7.00
C PRO A 298 10.06 -21.99 6.80
N PHE A 299 9.24 -22.37 7.81
CA PHE A 299 7.78 -22.31 7.71
C PHE A 299 7.26 -20.91 8.02
N THR A 300 7.83 -19.91 7.35
CA THR A 300 7.47 -18.50 7.49
C THR A 300 7.15 -17.92 6.12
N ALA A 301 6.04 -17.21 6.04
CA ALA A 301 5.66 -16.45 4.86
C ALA A 301 5.20 -15.03 5.23
N SER A 302 5.43 -14.11 4.32
CA SER A 302 5.06 -12.71 4.47
C SER A 302 4.80 -12.06 3.12
N ARG A 303 4.61 -10.75 3.12
CA ARG A 303 4.50 -9.95 1.90
C ARG A 303 5.25 -8.62 2.04
N ASP A 304 5.38 -7.92 0.95
CA ASP A 304 6.00 -6.67 0.55
C ASP A 304 7.27 -6.87 -0.27
N MET A 305 7.92 -8.04 -0.19
CA MET A 305 9.14 -8.36 -0.96
C MET A 305 10.26 -7.34 -0.69
N GLU A 306 10.50 -7.05 0.60
CA GLU A 306 11.67 -6.25 1.00
C GLU A 306 12.97 -6.99 0.61
N LEU A 307 14.01 -6.24 0.24
CA LEU A 307 15.28 -6.81 -0.19
C LEU A 307 15.85 -7.81 0.81
N THR A 308 15.84 -7.43 2.08
CA THR A 308 16.39 -8.27 3.14
C THR A 308 15.59 -9.55 3.32
N THR A 309 14.25 -9.53 3.16
CA THR A 309 13.42 -10.74 3.20
C THR A 309 13.61 -11.60 1.98
N ALA A 310 13.74 -11.00 0.80
CA ALA A 310 14.08 -11.72 -0.42
C ALA A 310 15.41 -12.50 -0.26
N GLN A 311 16.42 -11.89 0.37
CA GLN A 311 17.69 -12.54 0.69
C GLN A 311 17.52 -13.71 1.68
N ASP A 312 16.66 -13.56 2.70
CA ASP A 312 16.39 -14.61 3.70
C ASP A 312 15.62 -15.79 3.06
N VAL A 313 14.72 -15.53 2.13
CA VAL A 313 14.09 -16.59 1.31
C VAL A 313 15.15 -17.35 0.49
N LEU A 314 16.12 -16.65 -0.11
CA LEU A 314 17.19 -17.28 -0.86
C LEU A 314 18.12 -18.14 0.00
N LYS A 315 18.36 -17.74 1.24
CA LYS A 315 19.12 -18.52 2.22
C LYS A 315 18.33 -19.72 2.76
N GLY A 316 17.02 -19.75 2.58
CA GLY A 316 16.14 -20.79 3.12
C GLY A 316 15.64 -20.51 4.54
N GLU A 317 15.82 -19.30 5.03
CA GLU A 317 15.37 -18.88 6.37
C GLU A 317 13.86 -18.55 6.37
N PHE A 318 13.35 -18.05 5.23
CA PHE A 318 11.93 -17.89 4.92
C PHE A 318 11.50 -18.85 3.84
N LEU A 319 10.23 -19.23 3.85
CA LEU A 319 9.64 -20.03 2.80
C LEU A 319 9.39 -19.19 1.54
N VAL A 320 8.72 -18.08 1.71
CA VAL A 320 8.23 -17.25 0.63
C VAL A 320 7.90 -15.85 1.13
N THR A 321 8.17 -14.86 0.30
CA THR A 321 7.54 -13.53 0.37
C THR A 321 6.90 -13.20 -0.97
N SER A 322 5.83 -12.41 -0.94
CA SER A 322 5.21 -11.87 -2.13
C SER A 322 5.30 -10.35 -2.12
N GLY A 323 5.18 -9.73 -3.26
CA GLY A 323 5.21 -8.29 -3.31
C GLY A 323 4.88 -7.74 -4.68
N PHE A 324 5.14 -6.48 -4.83
CA PHE A 324 4.93 -5.69 -6.03
C PHE A 324 6.15 -4.83 -6.28
N ALA A 325 6.28 -4.32 -7.50
CA ALA A 325 7.37 -3.42 -7.83
C ALA A 325 7.16 -2.07 -7.11
N ILE A 326 7.58 -1.98 -5.85
CA ILE A 326 7.41 -0.79 -5.00
C ILE A 326 7.87 0.49 -5.71
N PRO A 327 9.03 0.51 -6.44
CA PRO A 327 9.44 1.70 -7.15
C PRO A 327 8.48 2.11 -8.27
N TYR A 328 7.91 1.16 -9.02
CA TYR A 328 6.88 1.45 -10.02
C TYR A 328 5.61 1.97 -9.34
N PHE A 329 5.15 1.26 -8.32
CA PHE A 329 3.98 1.61 -7.53
C PHE A 329 4.08 3.02 -6.95
N GLY A 330 5.20 3.36 -6.31
CA GLY A 330 5.41 4.68 -5.75
C GLY A 330 5.47 5.78 -6.82
N GLY A 331 6.30 5.59 -7.83
CA GLY A 331 6.58 6.64 -8.82
C GLY A 331 5.42 6.94 -9.78
N ARG A 332 4.51 5.98 -10.06
CA ARG A 332 3.45 6.14 -11.06
C ARG A 332 2.42 7.23 -10.76
N THR A 333 2.26 7.61 -9.50
CA THR A 333 1.31 8.66 -9.10
C THR A 333 1.76 10.05 -9.54
N VAL A 334 3.07 10.28 -9.67
CA VAL A 334 3.63 11.58 -10.08
C VAL A 334 3.20 11.98 -11.49
N PRO A 335 3.35 11.14 -12.54
CA PRO A 335 2.87 11.47 -13.88
C PRO A 335 1.35 11.62 -13.96
N MET A 336 0.57 10.88 -13.18
CA MET A 336 -0.89 11.08 -13.11
C MET A 336 -1.22 12.47 -12.57
N LEU A 337 -0.63 12.87 -11.45
CA LEU A 337 -0.83 14.19 -10.88
C LEU A 337 -0.29 15.31 -11.79
N TYR A 338 0.84 15.08 -12.47
CA TYR A 338 1.34 16.02 -13.47
C TYR A 338 0.31 16.28 -14.56
N ASP A 339 -0.26 15.22 -15.15
CA ASP A 339 -1.27 15.34 -16.21
C ASP A 339 -2.55 16.03 -15.72
N MET A 340 -2.96 15.83 -14.47
CA MET A 340 -4.05 16.59 -13.84
C MET A 340 -3.68 18.07 -13.72
N CYS A 341 -2.47 18.39 -13.24
CA CYS A 341 -2.02 19.76 -13.09
C CYS A 341 -2.05 20.54 -14.40
N VAL A 342 -1.65 19.91 -15.50
CA VAL A 342 -1.62 20.56 -16.83
C VAL A 342 -2.92 20.41 -17.63
N GLY A 343 -3.91 19.70 -17.09
CA GLY A 343 -5.23 19.51 -17.71
C GLY A 343 -5.26 18.46 -18.82
N ALA A 344 -4.29 17.54 -18.86
CA ALA A 344 -4.24 16.49 -19.87
C ALA A 344 -5.09 15.26 -19.52
N TRP A 345 -5.36 15.03 -18.23
CA TRP A 345 -6.13 13.88 -17.76
C TRP A 345 -6.90 14.20 -16.47
N TYR A 346 -8.03 13.53 -16.30
CA TYR A 346 -8.83 13.49 -15.07
C TYR A 346 -9.57 12.15 -15.06
N PRO A 347 -9.76 11.45 -13.91
CA PRO A 347 -10.40 10.14 -13.90
C PRO A 347 -11.87 10.21 -14.26
N LEU A 348 -12.36 9.19 -14.98
CA LEU A 348 -13.80 8.98 -15.17
C LEU A 348 -14.36 8.18 -14.01
N ARG A 349 -15.59 8.50 -13.61
CA ARG A 349 -16.33 7.76 -12.61
C ARG A 349 -16.42 6.26 -12.93
N ASP A 350 -16.70 5.93 -14.18
CA ASP A 350 -16.83 4.53 -14.61
C ASP A 350 -15.50 3.78 -14.60
N GLU A 351 -14.37 4.46 -14.80
CA GLU A 351 -13.04 3.87 -14.65
C GLU A 351 -12.78 3.52 -13.18
N MET A 352 -13.15 4.40 -12.25
CA MET A 352 -13.08 4.16 -10.81
C MET A 352 -13.95 2.97 -10.39
N ILE A 353 -15.16 2.85 -10.96
CA ILE A 353 -16.09 1.76 -10.69
C ILE A 353 -15.64 0.46 -11.37
N GLN A 354 -15.15 0.54 -12.60
CA GLN A 354 -14.70 -0.61 -13.39
C GLN A 354 -13.37 -1.21 -12.90
N ALA A 355 -12.55 -0.43 -12.22
CA ALA A 355 -11.38 -0.97 -11.53
C ALA A 355 -11.77 -2.07 -10.52
N GLY A 356 -13.05 -2.10 -10.13
CA GLY A 356 -13.65 -3.18 -9.33
C GLY A 356 -13.12 -3.22 -7.90
N ARG A 357 -12.19 -2.30 -7.59
CA ARG A 357 -11.51 -2.17 -6.31
C ARG A 357 -11.26 -0.70 -6.05
N LEU A 358 -11.56 -0.28 -4.84
CA LEU A 358 -11.27 1.06 -4.38
C LEU A 358 -9.82 1.21 -3.89
N ASP A 359 -9.11 0.12 -3.76
CA ASP A 359 -7.73 0.07 -3.29
C ASP A 359 -6.69 0.39 -4.39
N CYS A 360 -7.11 0.58 -5.63
CA CYS A 360 -6.19 0.90 -6.70
C CYS A 360 -6.83 1.77 -7.76
N TYR A 361 -6.88 3.08 -7.53
CA TYR A 361 -7.28 4.03 -8.55
C TYR A 361 -6.11 4.36 -9.47
N GLY A 362 -6.40 4.41 -10.75
CA GLY A 362 -5.42 4.76 -11.75
C GLY A 362 -6.03 4.75 -13.13
N ARG A 363 -5.20 4.94 -14.14
CA ARG A 363 -5.62 4.80 -15.52
C ARG A 363 -5.88 3.33 -15.84
N PRO A 364 -6.87 3.04 -16.70
CA PRO A 364 -7.02 1.71 -17.28
C PRO A 364 -5.67 1.21 -17.83
N GLY A 365 -5.34 -0.04 -17.60
CA GLY A 365 -4.07 -0.62 -18.00
C GLY A 365 -2.93 -0.45 -16.98
N GLU A 366 -2.91 0.58 -16.16
CA GLU A 366 -1.96 0.70 -15.05
C GLU A 366 -2.35 -0.17 -13.87
N ILE A 367 -3.65 -0.40 -13.67
CA ILE A 367 -4.17 -1.31 -12.64
C ILE A 367 -3.81 -2.74 -12.99
N GLU A 368 -4.03 -3.15 -14.24
CA GLU A 368 -3.61 -4.46 -14.73
C GLU A 368 -2.10 -4.63 -14.62
N ARG A 369 -1.33 -3.56 -14.89
CA ARG A 369 0.11 -3.57 -14.73
C ARG A 369 0.54 -3.78 -13.28
N LEU A 370 -0.15 -3.22 -12.31
CA LEU A 370 0.12 -3.50 -10.89
C LEU A 370 -0.13 -4.96 -10.53
N ALA A 371 -1.20 -5.57 -11.06
CA ALA A 371 -1.45 -6.99 -10.90
C ALA A 371 -0.35 -7.85 -11.57
N GLU A 372 0.06 -7.49 -12.79
CA GLU A 372 1.14 -8.15 -13.52
C GLU A 372 2.50 -8.01 -12.82
N SER A 373 2.74 -6.92 -12.09
CA SER A 373 3.98 -6.66 -11.35
C SER A 373 4.05 -7.34 -9.99
N SER A 374 2.95 -7.92 -9.52
CA SER A 374 2.94 -8.71 -8.30
C SER A 374 3.64 -10.03 -8.52
N GLY A 375 4.56 -10.39 -7.66
CA GLY A 375 5.38 -11.58 -7.79
C GLY A 375 5.60 -12.30 -6.47
N ILE A 376 6.18 -13.50 -6.56
CA ILE A 376 6.54 -14.32 -5.41
C ILE A 376 8.02 -14.69 -5.51
N ILE A 377 8.75 -14.52 -4.42
CA ILE A 377 10.07 -15.13 -4.23
C ILE A 377 9.88 -16.33 -3.32
N LYS A 378 10.32 -17.50 -3.79
CA LYS A 378 10.23 -18.77 -3.08
C LYS A 378 11.60 -19.31 -2.72
N ASN A 379 11.66 -20.08 -1.65
CA ASN A 379 12.82 -20.87 -1.28
C ASN A 379 13.22 -21.80 -2.45
N PRO A 380 14.49 -21.81 -2.87
CA PRO A 380 14.97 -22.63 -3.99
C PRO A 380 14.77 -24.14 -3.84
N SER A 381 14.61 -24.64 -2.60
CA SER A 381 14.33 -26.07 -2.33
C SER A 381 12.92 -26.50 -2.76
N PHE A 382 12.05 -25.58 -3.14
CA PHE A 382 10.71 -25.88 -3.67
C PHE A 382 10.78 -26.06 -5.18
N SER A 383 10.31 -27.20 -5.66
CA SER A 383 10.37 -27.62 -7.07
C SER A 383 9.51 -26.81 -8.04
N ILE A 384 8.74 -25.83 -7.53
CA ILE A 384 7.87 -24.98 -8.35
C ILE A 384 8.11 -23.52 -7.93
N GLY A 385 9.04 -22.83 -8.57
CA GLY A 385 9.35 -21.46 -8.22
C GLY A 385 10.17 -20.73 -9.27
N PRO A 386 10.34 -19.42 -9.14
CA PRO A 386 11.21 -18.67 -10.02
C PRO A 386 12.63 -19.26 -9.97
N THR A 387 13.23 -19.34 -11.11
CA THR A 387 14.64 -19.75 -11.25
C THR A 387 15.54 -18.73 -10.56
N LYS A 388 16.77 -19.11 -10.24
CA LYS A 388 17.82 -18.18 -9.75
C LYS A 388 17.90 -16.92 -10.62
N GLU A 389 17.73 -17.07 -11.93
CA GLU A 389 17.73 -15.99 -12.90
C GLU A 389 16.58 -14.97 -12.68
N ASN A 390 15.37 -15.44 -12.36
CA ASN A 390 14.24 -14.56 -12.06
C ASN A 390 14.45 -13.78 -10.76
N ILE A 391 15.10 -14.40 -9.78
CA ILE A 391 15.44 -13.73 -8.51
C ILE A 391 16.51 -12.65 -8.75
N GLU A 392 17.53 -12.93 -9.57
CA GLU A 392 18.54 -11.93 -9.91
C GLU A 392 17.93 -10.72 -10.63
N LYS A 393 16.93 -10.93 -11.49
CA LYS A 393 16.15 -9.85 -12.11
C LYS A 393 15.34 -9.02 -11.11
N ILE A 394 14.74 -9.67 -10.11
CA ILE A 394 14.04 -8.97 -9.02
C ILE A 394 15.03 -8.17 -8.18
N LEU A 395 16.16 -8.76 -7.81
CA LEU A 395 17.19 -8.10 -7.00
C LEU A 395 17.83 -6.89 -7.71
N ILE A 396 17.75 -6.80 -9.04
CA ILE A 396 18.18 -5.61 -9.79
C ILE A 396 17.37 -4.36 -9.35
N HIS A 397 16.10 -4.52 -9.00
CA HIS A 397 15.28 -3.42 -8.50
C HIS A 397 15.72 -2.91 -7.13
N PHE A 398 16.49 -3.70 -6.39
CA PHE A 398 16.91 -3.46 -5.02
C PHE A 398 18.42 -3.18 -4.86
N LYS A 399 19.18 -3.05 -5.95
CA LYS A 399 20.63 -2.81 -5.85
C LYS A 399 20.93 -1.48 -5.18
N GLU A 400 21.65 -1.55 -4.07
CA GLU A 400 22.09 -0.39 -3.28
C GLU A 400 22.94 0.61 -4.09
N ASP A 401 23.68 0.11 -5.09
CA ASP A 401 24.64 0.87 -5.88
C ASP A 401 24.01 1.68 -7.03
N LYS A 402 22.74 1.48 -7.32
CA LYS A 402 22.02 2.25 -8.35
C LYS A 402 20.98 3.15 -7.70
N PRO A 403 21.20 4.48 -7.65
CA PRO A 403 20.23 5.43 -7.15
C PRO A 403 19.02 5.61 -8.07
N GLU A 404 18.97 4.90 -9.21
CA GLU A 404 17.91 5.01 -10.23
C GLU A 404 17.26 3.65 -10.45
N TYR A 405 15.94 3.63 -10.28
CA TYR A 405 15.11 2.49 -10.65
C TYR A 405 14.98 2.40 -12.17
N PRO A 406 14.78 1.20 -12.74
CA PRO A 406 14.73 1.00 -14.19
C PRO A 406 13.41 1.46 -14.83
N TYR A 407 12.87 2.60 -14.38
CA TYR A 407 11.60 3.14 -14.87
C TYR A 407 11.80 4.54 -15.45
N ASP A 408 11.24 4.76 -16.63
CA ASP A 408 11.07 6.08 -17.24
C ASP A 408 9.63 6.56 -17.02
N PHE A 409 9.40 7.27 -15.93
CA PHE A 409 8.07 7.75 -15.55
C PHE A 409 7.49 8.79 -16.52
N ARG A 410 8.29 9.35 -17.42
CA ARG A 410 7.79 10.24 -18.50
C ARG A 410 6.84 9.46 -19.42
N LEU A 411 7.09 8.16 -19.61
CA LEU A 411 6.25 7.29 -20.44
C LEU A 411 4.85 7.05 -19.85
N LEU A 412 4.65 7.34 -18.57
CA LEU A 412 3.34 7.30 -17.92
C LEU A 412 2.58 8.64 -17.95
N SER A 413 3.18 9.72 -18.44
CA SER A 413 2.50 11.00 -18.59
C SER A 413 2.04 11.22 -20.04
N LEU A 414 0.74 11.44 -20.24
CA LEU A 414 0.16 11.74 -21.57
C LEU A 414 0.75 13.03 -22.13
N SER A 415 0.84 14.06 -21.29
CA SER A 415 1.36 15.37 -21.69
C SER A 415 2.85 15.32 -22.00
N LYS A 416 3.65 14.57 -21.23
CA LYS A 416 5.09 14.43 -21.51
C LYS A 416 5.35 13.57 -22.74
N CYS A 417 4.56 12.54 -22.95
CA CYS A 417 4.65 11.75 -24.18
C CYS A 417 4.38 12.61 -25.42
N GLU A 418 3.37 13.47 -25.39
CA GLU A 418 3.07 14.42 -26.47
C GLU A 418 4.20 15.45 -26.64
N GLU A 419 4.65 16.08 -25.54
CA GLU A 419 5.72 17.10 -25.54
C GLU A 419 7.04 16.55 -26.13
N LEU A 420 7.39 15.30 -25.80
CA LEU A 420 8.68 14.69 -26.15
C LEU A 420 8.61 13.77 -27.37
N GLY A 421 7.44 13.60 -28.00
CA GLY A 421 7.23 12.66 -29.10
C GLY A 421 7.42 11.19 -28.67
N LEU A 422 7.15 10.86 -27.41
CA LEU A 422 7.23 9.52 -26.86
C LEU A 422 5.88 8.80 -26.99
N LYS A 423 5.91 7.47 -26.96
CA LYS A 423 4.71 6.67 -26.91
C LYS A 423 4.42 6.33 -25.44
N TYR A 424 3.16 6.53 -25.03
CA TYR A 424 2.69 6.09 -23.71
C TYR A 424 2.95 4.58 -23.50
N ASP A 425 3.59 4.25 -22.39
CA ASP A 425 3.89 2.87 -22.02
C ASP A 425 3.52 2.64 -20.55
N ARG A 426 2.47 1.83 -20.31
CA ARG A 426 2.01 1.45 -18.97
C ARG A 426 3.07 0.73 -18.13
N HIS A 427 4.14 0.26 -18.73
CA HIS A 427 5.27 -0.41 -18.07
C HIS A 427 6.40 0.56 -17.71
N ALA A 428 6.28 1.84 -18.06
CA ALA A 428 7.30 2.87 -17.84
C ALA A 428 8.70 2.45 -18.38
N GLY A 429 8.75 1.75 -19.52
CA GLY A 429 9.99 1.23 -20.08
C GLY A 429 10.66 0.12 -19.26
N GLY A 430 10.17 -0.13 -18.04
CA GLY A 430 10.63 -1.23 -17.20
C GLY A 430 9.93 -2.53 -17.55
N GLY A 431 10.70 -3.62 -17.70
CA GLY A 431 10.13 -4.94 -17.93
C GLY A 431 9.26 -5.40 -16.75
N THR A 432 8.27 -6.22 -17.05
CA THR A 432 7.41 -6.93 -16.07
C THR A 432 8.14 -8.08 -15.38
N GLU A 433 9.40 -7.95 -15.11
CA GLU A 433 10.29 -9.08 -14.86
C GLU A 433 10.28 -9.59 -13.41
N LEU A 434 9.31 -9.19 -12.61
CA LEU A 434 8.91 -10.00 -11.47
C LEU A 434 8.35 -11.30 -12.04
N ALA A 435 8.87 -12.44 -11.60
CA ALA A 435 8.37 -13.74 -12.06
C ALA A 435 6.84 -13.75 -11.95
N PRO A 436 6.11 -13.96 -13.04
CA PRO A 436 4.66 -13.97 -12.97
C PRO A 436 4.23 -15.03 -11.95
N LEU A 437 3.25 -14.70 -11.13
CA LEU A 437 2.54 -15.69 -10.33
C LEU A 437 2.15 -16.83 -11.28
N SER A 438 2.61 -18.05 -11.03
CA SER A 438 2.16 -19.19 -11.83
C SER A 438 0.63 -19.23 -11.77
N HIS A 439 -0.03 -19.50 -12.90
CA HIS A 439 -1.49 -19.54 -13.00
C HIS A 439 -2.18 -20.38 -11.90
N ASN A 440 -1.47 -21.33 -11.28
CA ASN A 440 -1.97 -22.20 -10.21
C ASN A 440 -2.11 -21.51 -8.85
N TYR A 441 -1.63 -20.28 -8.69
CA TYR A 441 -1.69 -19.51 -7.43
C TYR A 441 -2.31 -18.13 -7.65
N TYR A 442 -3.02 -17.95 -8.77
CA TYR A 442 -3.71 -16.70 -9.04
C TYR A 442 -4.88 -16.57 -8.06
N PHE A 443 -4.87 -15.47 -7.30
CA PHE A 443 -6.09 -15.08 -6.60
C PHE A 443 -7.17 -14.88 -7.68
N PRO A 444 -8.34 -15.50 -7.56
CA PRO A 444 -9.36 -15.46 -8.60
C PRO A 444 -10.07 -14.09 -8.69
N SER A 445 -9.37 -12.99 -8.48
CA SER A 445 -9.93 -11.67 -8.69
C SER A 445 -10.12 -11.42 -10.19
N LYS A 446 -11.23 -11.90 -10.71
CA LYS A 446 -11.84 -11.14 -11.79
C LYS A 446 -12.17 -9.80 -11.17
N LEU A 447 -11.50 -8.74 -11.62
CA LEU A 447 -11.80 -7.36 -11.24
C LEU A 447 -13.34 -7.22 -11.23
N ARG A 448 -13.92 -7.13 -10.04
CA ARG A 448 -15.36 -7.18 -9.88
C ARG A 448 -15.93 -5.89 -10.43
N LYS A 449 -16.78 -5.97 -11.41
CA LYS A 449 -17.47 -4.80 -11.95
C LYS A 449 -18.64 -4.45 -11.04
N PHE A 450 -18.54 -3.34 -10.36
CA PHE A 450 -19.64 -2.77 -9.62
C PHE A 450 -20.52 -1.94 -10.56
N GLY A 451 -21.84 -2.00 -10.37
CA GLY A 451 -22.76 -1.21 -11.18
C GLY A 451 -22.87 0.26 -10.77
N SER A 452 -22.39 0.61 -9.56
CA SER A 452 -22.49 1.94 -9.02
C SER A 452 -21.45 2.18 -7.92
N LEU A 453 -21.13 3.44 -7.62
CA LEU A 453 -20.29 3.83 -6.48
C LEU A 453 -20.89 3.40 -5.14
N GLU A 454 -22.23 3.44 -5.01
CA GLU A 454 -22.93 2.97 -3.83
C GLU A 454 -22.69 1.46 -3.59
N ALA A 455 -22.74 0.65 -4.65
CA ALA A 455 -22.44 -0.79 -4.56
C ALA A 455 -21.00 -1.03 -4.10
N VAL A 456 -20.04 -0.21 -4.58
CA VAL A 456 -18.65 -0.26 -4.12
C VAL A 456 -18.55 0.09 -2.64
N ARG A 457 -19.17 1.18 -2.19
CA ARG A 457 -19.19 1.60 -0.77
C ARG A 457 -19.75 0.51 0.13
N LYS A 458 -20.88 -0.07 -0.27
CA LYS A 458 -21.52 -1.15 0.47
C LYS A 458 -20.61 -2.37 0.60
N HIS A 459 -19.92 -2.73 -0.47
CA HIS A 459 -18.96 -3.83 -0.49
C HIS A 459 -17.76 -3.58 0.43
N VAL A 460 -17.10 -2.43 0.29
CA VAL A 460 -15.93 -2.09 1.12
C VAL A 460 -16.33 -1.92 2.59
N GLY A 461 -17.49 -1.33 2.88
CA GLY A 461 -18.02 -1.26 4.24
C GLY A 461 -18.25 -2.64 4.85
N ALA A 462 -18.76 -3.59 4.06
CA ALA A 462 -18.91 -4.97 4.50
C ALA A 462 -17.53 -5.64 4.74
N LEU A 463 -16.57 -5.46 3.84
CA LEU A 463 -15.20 -5.94 4.05
C LEU A 463 -14.60 -5.41 5.36
N HIS A 464 -14.70 -4.12 5.61
CA HIS A 464 -14.21 -3.52 6.86
C HIS A 464 -14.88 -4.13 8.09
N LYS A 465 -16.19 -4.31 8.05
CA LYS A 465 -16.95 -4.88 9.16
C LYS A 465 -16.49 -6.30 9.52
N TYR A 466 -16.17 -7.12 8.52
CA TYR A 466 -15.91 -8.55 8.71
C TYR A 466 -14.43 -8.92 8.71
N PHE A 467 -13.56 -8.10 8.14
CA PHE A 467 -12.14 -8.44 7.98
C PHE A 467 -11.14 -7.48 8.64
N LEU A 468 -11.58 -6.36 9.23
CA LEU A 468 -10.63 -5.48 9.94
C LEU A 468 -10.12 -6.12 11.24
N ASP A 469 -10.97 -6.86 11.94
CA ASP A 469 -10.65 -7.55 13.18
C ASP A 469 -10.98 -9.05 13.03
N PHE A 470 -10.09 -9.76 12.34
CA PHE A 470 -10.29 -11.15 11.96
C PHE A 470 -9.55 -12.08 12.92
N ASN A 471 -10.19 -12.40 14.07
CA ASN A 471 -9.65 -13.22 15.17
C ASN A 471 -10.43 -14.54 15.27
N ILE A 472 -10.11 -15.49 14.41
CA ILE A 472 -10.79 -16.79 14.32
C ILE A 472 -9.72 -17.88 14.28
N ASP A 473 -9.82 -18.88 15.15
CA ASP A 473 -8.79 -19.90 15.37
C ASP A 473 -8.98 -21.15 14.52
N THR A 474 -10.24 -21.53 14.23
CA THR A 474 -10.56 -22.78 13.54
C THR A 474 -11.40 -22.52 12.29
N TRP A 475 -11.31 -23.43 11.30
CA TRP A 475 -12.10 -23.32 10.08
C TRP A 475 -13.61 -23.46 10.35
N GLU A 476 -14.01 -24.29 11.30
CA GLU A 476 -15.41 -24.45 11.71
C GLU A 476 -16.00 -23.12 12.23
N GLU A 477 -15.22 -22.38 13.02
CA GLU A 477 -15.60 -21.02 13.47
C GLU A 477 -15.67 -20.04 12.28
N ALA A 478 -14.74 -20.15 11.34
CA ALA A 478 -14.72 -19.32 10.14
C ALA A 478 -15.95 -19.58 9.23
N GLU A 479 -16.38 -20.84 9.10
CA GLU A 479 -17.61 -21.20 8.37
C GLU A 479 -18.86 -20.61 9.06
N GLU A 480 -18.96 -20.72 10.39
CA GLU A 480 -20.06 -20.10 11.14
C GLU A 480 -20.04 -18.57 11.01
N TYR A 481 -18.85 -17.97 11.05
CA TYR A 481 -18.68 -16.54 10.83
C TYR A 481 -19.13 -16.11 9.43
N ALA A 482 -18.75 -16.87 8.41
CA ALA A 482 -19.10 -16.60 7.01
C ALA A 482 -20.62 -16.68 6.72
N LYS A 483 -21.39 -17.40 7.54
CA LYS A 483 -22.87 -17.41 7.42
C LYS A 483 -23.48 -16.01 7.65
N GLN A 484 -22.79 -15.16 8.39
CA GLN A 484 -23.19 -13.78 8.66
C GLN A 484 -22.85 -12.80 7.53
N PHE A 485 -22.07 -13.25 6.54
CA PHE A 485 -21.66 -12.38 5.44
C PHE A 485 -22.88 -11.94 4.62
N PRO A 486 -22.94 -10.66 4.24
CA PRO A 486 -23.96 -10.20 3.33
C PRO A 486 -23.73 -10.78 1.92
N PRO A 487 -24.75 -10.77 1.05
CA PRO A 487 -24.65 -11.34 -0.30
C PRO A 487 -23.43 -10.85 -1.09
N GLU A 488 -23.02 -9.61 -0.88
CA GLU A 488 -21.88 -8.98 -1.53
C GLU A 488 -20.56 -9.69 -1.20
N LEU A 489 -20.38 -10.15 0.03
CA LEU A 489 -19.19 -10.89 0.45
C LEU A 489 -19.31 -12.38 0.13
N LYS A 490 -20.50 -12.97 0.22
CA LYS A 490 -20.71 -14.38 -0.14
C LYS A 490 -20.27 -14.66 -1.57
N THR A 491 -20.63 -13.79 -2.52
CA THR A 491 -20.16 -13.93 -3.91
C THR A 491 -18.66 -13.76 -4.07
N GLU A 492 -17.97 -13.10 -3.17
CA GLU A 492 -16.51 -12.95 -3.21
C GLU A 492 -15.78 -14.11 -2.55
N THR A 493 -16.37 -14.67 -1.51
CA THR A 493 -15.80 -15.80 -0.75
C THR A 493 -16.23 -17.18 -1.26
N ASP A 494 -17.26 -17.27 -2.10
CA ASP A 494 -17.78 -18.53 -2.69
C ASP A 494 -17.07 -18.95 -4.00
N TRP A 495 -15.86 -18.46 -4.22
CA TRP A 495 -15.09 -18.84 -5.41
C TRP A 495 -14.75 -20.34 -5.39
N GLN A 496 -15.28 -21.05 -6.36
CA GLN A 496 -14.91 -22.43 -6.72
C GLN A 496 -13.87 -22.43 -7.83
#